data_0bf645fb66e4ca65201e0579f53e4c5b
#
_entry.id   0bf645fb66e4ca65201e0579f53e4c5b
#
_cell.length_a   1.000
_cell.length_b   1.000
_cell.length_c   1.000
_cell.angle_alpha   90.00
_cell.angle_beta   90.00
_cell.angle_gamma   90.00
#
_symmetry.space_group_name_H-M   'P 1'
#
loop_
_entity.id
_entity.type
_entity.pdbx_description
1 polymer ?
#
loop_
_entity_poly.entity_id
_entity_poly.type
_entity_poly.pdbx_seq_one_letter_code
_entity_poly.pdbx_strand_id
1 'polypeptide(L)'
;MLTYSHQNIDQSDIDALTKALKDEILTGGKKVDEFEEALCEYAGVKHACVLNSATSALHLAYTALDIKEKIVLTTPLTFAATANAALIAGAKVEFIDIKNDGNIDEKKLEARLL
;
A
#
# COMPACT_ATOMS: atom_id res chain seq x y z
N MET A 1 6.41 -23.10 15.99
CA MET A 1 5.42 -22.03 15.85
C MET A 1 5.55 -21.48 14.42
N LEU A 2 4.50 -21.49 13.62
CA LEU A 2 4.55 -20.89 12.29
C LEU A 2 4.45 -19.37 12.47
N THR A 3 5.44 -18.65 11.97
CA THR A 3 5.41 -17.18 11.93
C THR A 3 4.62 -16.74 10.71
N TYR A 4 3.84 -15.66 10.81
CA TYR A 4 3.08 -15.10 9.70
C TYR A 4 4.00 -14.68 8.55
N SER A 5 5.05 -13.97 8.87
CA SER A 5 6.13 -13.62 7.95
C SER A 5 7.38 -13.24 8.73
N HIS A 6 8.51 -13.25 8.07
CA HIS A 6 9.74 -12.63 8.56
C HIS A 6 10.51 -12.06 7.36
N GLN A 7 11.34 -11.08 7.62
CA GLN A 7 12.24 -10.50 6.62
C GLN A 7 13.33 -11.49 6.23
N ASN A 8 13.79 -11.38 4.99
CA ASN A 8 14.99 -12.05 4.52
C ASN A 8 16.03 -10.97 4.23
N ILE A 9 17.05 -10.89 5.07
CA ILE A 9 18.11 -9.87 4.99
C ILE A 9 19.44 -10.61 4.78
N ASP A 10 20.16 -10.26 3.75
CA ASP A 10 21.50 -10.77 3.48
C ASP A 10 22.59 -9.71 3.65
N GLN A 11 23.84 -10.09 3.38
CA GLN A 11 24.98 -9.18 3.55
C GLN A 11 24.93 -7.99 2.59
N SER A 12 24.37 -8.16 1.39
CA SER A 12 24.24 -7.07 0.42
C SER A 12 23.27 -5.98 0.89
N ASP A 13 22.21 -6.35 1.60
CA ASP A 13 21.27 -5.40 2.22
C ASP A 13 21.96 -4.59 3.32
N ILE A 14 22.76 -5.27 4.16
CA ILE A 14 23.50 -4.63 5.26
C ILE A 14 24.54 -3.63 4.70
N ASP A 15 25.26 -4.02 3.66
CA ASP A 15 26.28 -3.20 3.03
C ASP A 15 25.64 -1.97 2.35
N ALA A 16 24.53 -2.15 1.65
CA ALA A 16 23.75 -1.07 1.03
C ALA A 16 23.25 -0.06 2.08
N LEU A 17 22.67 -0.55 3.18
CA LEU A 17 22.22 0.29 4.29
C LEU A 17 23.40 1.06 4.92
N THR A 18 24.51 0.36 5.20
CA THR A 18 25.70 0.97 5.80
C THR A 18 26.27 2.07 4.91
N LYS A 19 26.23 1.88 3.59
CA LYS A 19 26.64 2.90 2.62
C LYS A 19 25.69 4.09 2.63
N ALA A 20 24.37 3.84 2.59
CA ALA A 20 23.37 4.90 2.58
C ALA A 20 23.40 5.77 3.85
N LEU A 21 23.69 5.18 5.02
CA LEU A 21 23.84 5.93 6.28
C LEU A 21 25.00 6.93 6.30
N LYS A 22 25.92 6.85 5.33
CA LYS A 22 27.03 7.80 5.16
C LYS A 22 26.73 8.89 4.13
N ASP A 23 25.57 8.83 3.49
CA ASP A 23 25.12 9.85 2.56
C ASP A 23 24.88 11.18 3.29
N GLU A 24 25.03 12.29 2.60
CA GLU A 24 24.92 13.64 3.17
C GLU A 24 23.49 13.95 3.64
N ILE A 25 22.48 13.40 2.96
CA ILE A 25 21.04 13.60 3.27
C ILE A 25 20.37 12.24 3.44
N LEU A 26 19.87 11.97 4.65
CA LEU A 26 19.18 10.73 4.98
C LEU A 26 17.65 10.81 4.76
N THR A 27 17.07 11.99 4.84
CA THR A 27 15.62 12.21 4.69
C THR A 27 15.30 12.82 3.34
N GLY A 28 14.58 12.07 2.48
CA GLY A 28 14.27 12.54 1.12
C GLY A 28 15.50 12.68 0.23
N GLY A 29 16.55 11.89 0.48
CA GLY A 29 17.79 11.93 -0.29
C GLY A 29 17.73 11.06 -1.55
N LYS A 30 18.83 11.06 -2.28
CA LYS A 30 19.02 10.36 -3.56
C LYS A 30 18.52 8.90 -3.58
N LYS A 31 18.57 8.19 -2.45
CA LYS A 31 18.09 6.80 -2.34
C LYS A 31 16.57 6.67 -2.50
N VAL A 32 15.82 7.70 -2.15
CA VAL A 32 14.37 7.73 -2.39
C VAL A 32 14.11 7.86 -3.89
N ASP A 33 14.78 8.82 -4.55
CA ASP A 33 14.66 9.04 -6.00
C ASP A 33 15.05 7.79 -6.79
N GLU A 34 16.20 7.18 -6.47
CA GLU A 34 16.67 5.93 -7.09
C GLU A 34 15.65 4.79 -6.93
N PHE A 35 14.97 4.70 -5.77
CA PHE A 35 13.96 3.68 -5.53
C PHE A 35 12.67 3.97 -6.30
N GLU A 36 12.22 5.22 -6.36
CA GLU A 36 11.05 5.62 -7.17
C GLU A 36 11.28 5.36 -8.66
N GLU A 37 12.48 5.67 -9.18
CA GLU A 37 12.87 5.36 -10.56
C GLU A 37 12.84 3.84 -10.83
N ALA A 38 13.44 3.05 -9.95
CA ALA A 38 13.43 1.58 -10.08
C ALA A 38 12.01 0.99 -10.04
N LEU A 39 11.12 1.55 -9.20
CA LEU A 39 9.71 1.15 -9.17
C LEU A 39 8.98 1.52 -10.46
N CYS A 40 9.26 2.70 -11.02
CA CYS A 40 8.69 3.12 -12.30
C CYS A 40 9.09 2.16 -13.43
N GLU A 41 10.37 1.80 -13.49
CA GLU A 41 10.89 0.85 -14.47
C GLU A 41 10.28 -0.54 -14.31
N TYR A 42 10.27 -1.08 -13.08
CA TYR A 42 9.74 -2.39 -12.77
C TYR A 42 8.24 -2.52 -13.08
N ALA A 43 7.45 -1.51 -12.74
CA ALA A 43 6.00 -1.50 -12.92
C ALA A 43 5.54 -1.00 -14.30
N GLY A 44 6.44 -0.44 -15.11
CA GLY A 44 6.11 0.16 -16.41
C GLY A 44 5.24 1.40 -16.29
N VAL A 45 5.39 2.17 -15.21
CA VAL A 45 4.62 3.39 -14.94
C VAL A 45 5.50 4.65 -15.06
N LYS A 46 4.86 5.81 -15.23
CA LYS A 46 5.60 7.07 -15.39
C LYS A 46 6.06 7.68 -14.05
N HIS A 47 5.36 7.40 -12.98
CA HIS A 47 5.60 8.01 -11.67
C HIS A 47 5.38 6.98 -10.58
N ALA A 48 6.22 7.04 -9.57
CA ALA A 48 6.07 6.33 -8.31
C ALA A 48 6.28 7.32 -7.15
N CYS A 49 5.70 7.02 -6.00
CA CYS A 49 5.90 7.80 -4.79
C CYS A 49 6.13 6.84 -3.63
N VAL A 50 7.28 6.96 -2.99
CA VAL A 50 7.66 6.14 -1.85
C VAL A 50 7.21 6.80 -0.55
N LEU A 51 6.61 6.01 0.32
CA LEU A 51 6.09 6.44 1.61
C LEU A 51 6.61 5.51 2.73
N ASN A 52 6.49 5.98 3.96
CA ASN A 52 6.98 5.24 5.12
C ASN A 52 6.15 3.99 5.46
N SER A 53 4.95 3.84 4.91
CA SER A 53 4.09 2.68 5.12
C SER A 53 3.01 2.55 4.05
N ALA A 54 2.51 1.32 3.84
CA ALA A 54 1.36 1.08 3.00
C ALA A 54 0.09 1.78 3.51
N THR A 55 -0.05 1.97 4.81
CA THR A 55 -1.16 2.76 5.41
C THR A 55 -1.14 4.20 4.92
N SER A 56 0.04 4.84 4.92
CA SER A 56 0.20 6.20 4.40
C SER A 56 -0.06 6.26 2.90
N ALA A 57 0.38 5.24 2.16
CA ALA A 57 0.15 5.15 0.72
C ALA A 57 -1.34 5.04 0.39
N LEU A 58 -2.09 4.19 1.10
CA LEU A 58 -3.54 4.08 0.95
C LEU A 58 -4.25 5.40 1.27
N HIS A 59 -3.90 6.05 2.37
CA HIS A 59 -4.49 7.33 2.75
C HIS A 59 -4.22 8.41 1.70
N LEU A 60 -2.99 8.51 1.20
CA LEU A 60 -2.64 9.47 0.16
C LEU A 60 -3.38 9.19 -1.16
N ALA A 61 -3.46 7.93 -1.57
CA ALA A 61 -4.20 7.52 -2.77
C ALA A 61 -5.70 7.87 -2.65
N TYR A 62 -6.32 7.57 -1.51
CA TYR A 62 -7.72 7.90 -1.25
C TYR A 62 -7.96 9.42 -1.24
N THR A 63 -7.03 10.19 -0.67
CA THR A 63 -7.10 11.65 -0.69
C THR A 63 -6.96 12.20 -2.11
N ALA A 64 -6.04 11.68 -2.89
CA ALA A 64 -5.82 12.10 -4.29
C ALA A 64 -7.03 11.78 -5.18
N LEU A 65 -7.77 10.70 -4.88
CA LEU A 65 -9.00 10.32 -5.58
C LEU A 65 -10.25 11.10 -5.12
N ASP A 66 -10.10 11.97 -4.12
CA ASP A 66 -11.20 12.74 -3.52
C ASP A 66 -12.41 11.85 -3.18
N ILE A 67 -12.17 10.84 -2.34
CA ILE A 67 -13.21 9.87 -1.96
C ILE A 67 -14.11 10.34 -0.80
N LYS A 68 -13.95 11.58 -0.35
CA LYS A 68 -14.79 12.12 0.74
C LYS A 68 -16.26 11.93 0.42
N GLU A 69 -17.01 11.42 1.40
CA GLU A 69 -18.45 11.08 1.32
C GLU A 69 -18.81 9.98 0.31
N LYS A 70 -17.84 9.43 -0.42
CA LYS A 70 -18.05 8.28 -1.32
C LYS A 70 -18.06 6.97 -0.54
N ILE A 71 -18.51 5.92 -1.18
CA ILE A 71 -18.50 4.56 -0.63
C ILE A 71 -17.26 3.83 -1.18
N VAL A 72 -16.45 3.28 -0.29
CA VAL A 72 -15.36 2.37 -0.62
C VAL A 72 -15.81 0.94 -0.30
N LEU A 73 -15.83 0.09 -1.30
CA LEU A 73 -16.15 -1.33 -1.17
C LEU A 73 -14.84 -2.11 -0.99
N THR A 74 -14.76 -2.93 0.04
CA THR A 74 -13.60 -3.78 0.31
C THR A 74 -14.04 -5.10 0.94
N THR A 75 -13.10 -6.01 1.21
CA THR A 75 -13.40 -7.28 1.87
C THR A 75 -13.12 -7.21 3.37
N PRO A 76 -13.82 -8.03 4.20
CA PRO A 76 -13.51 -8.13 5.63
C PRO A 76 -12.18 -8.86 5.90
N LEU A 77 -11.71 -9.68 4.95
CA LEU A 77 -10.43 -10.38 5.03
C LEU A 77 -9.33 -9.50 4.41
N THR A 78 -8.90 -8.49 5.16
CA THR A 78 -7.82 -7.58 4.77
C THR A 78 -7.16 -6.99 6.02
N PHE A 79 -6.00 -6.36 5.83
CA PHE A 79 -5.39 -5.61 6.92
C PHE A 79 -6.26 -4.38 7.25
N ALA A 80 -6.41 -4.07 8.53
CA ALA A 80 -7.30 -3.00 8.99
C ALA A 80 -7.03 -1.63 8.35
N ALA A 81 -5.78 -1.38 7.91
CA ALA A 81 -5.42 -0.14 7.24
C ALA A 81 -6.22 0.12 5.95
N THR A 82 -6.67 -0.94 5.24
CA THR A 82 -7.45 -0.80 4.01
C THR A 82 -8.75 -0.03 4.25
N ALA A 83 -9.49 -0.40 5.27
CA ALA A 83 -10.73 0.27 5.66
C ALA A 83 -10.46 1.59 6.40
N ASN A 84 -9.51 1.58 7.35
CA ASN A 84 -9.24 2.74 8.19
C ASN A 84 -8.71 3.94 7.40
N ALA A 85 -7.85 3.71 6.40
CA ALA A 85 -7.36 4.79 5.55
C ALA A 85 -8.49 5.47 4.76
N ALA A 86 -9.48 4.69 4.28
CA ALA A 86 -10.66 5.22 3.62
C ALA A 86 -11.54 6.06 4.57
N LEU A 87 -11.76 5.55 5.80
CA LEU A 87 -12.50 6.30 6.83
C LEU A 87 -11.82 7.62 7.19
N ILE A 88 -10.48 7.62 7.35
CA ILE A 88 -9.69 8.82 7.64
C ILE A 88 -9.78 9.82 6.48
N ALA A 89 -9.84 9.35 5.23
CA ALA A 89 -10.07 10.20 4.06
C ALA A 89 -11.52 10.69 3.91
N GLY A 90 -12.41 10.35 4.86
CA GLY A 90 -13.79 10.81 4.92
C GLY A 90 -14.79 10.00 4.10
N ALA A 91 -14.41 8.81 3.66
CA ALA A 91 -15.31 7.90 2.97
C ALA A 91 -16.18 7.06 3.93
N LYS A 92 -17.23 6.47 3.40
CA LYS A 92 -17.97 5.37 4.02
C LYS A 92 -17.37 4.06 3.53
N VAL A 93 -17.21 3.08 4.43
CA VAL A 93 -16.70 1.75 4.07
C VAL A 93 -17.80 0.72 4.20
N GLU A 94 -17.95 -0.08 3.16
CA GLU A 94 -18.82 -1.25 3.17
C GLU A 94 -18.04 -2.50 2.81
N PHE A 95 -18.35 -3.60 3.48
CA PHE A 95 -17.67 -4.86 3.28
C PHE A 95 -18.48 -5.77 2.36
N ILE A 96 -17.80 -6.28 1.35
CA ILE A 96 -18.30 -7.35 0.47
C ILE A 96 -17.61 -8.64 0.91
N ASP A 97 -18.40 -9.68 1.10
CA ASP A 97 -17.89 -10.98 1.53
C ASP A 97 -16.91 -11.60 0.52
N ILE A 98 -16.18 -12.58 0.97
CA ILE A 98 -15.18 -13.29 0.18
C ILE A 98 -15.68 -14.65 -0.28
N LYS A 99 -15.07 -15.17 -1.34
CA LYS A 99 -15.20 -16.56 -1.77
C LYS A 99 -14.26 -17.48 -0.97
N ASN A 100 -14.37 -18.77 -1.18
CA ASN A 100 -13.53 -19.78 -0.53
C ASN A 100 -12.03 -19.65 -0.88
N ASP A 101 -11.69 -18.96 -1.96
CA ASP A 101 -10.32 -18.67 -2.39
C ASP A 101 -9.72 -17.43 -1.71
N GLY A 102 -10.49 -16.73 -0.87
CA GLY A 102 -10.08 -15.53 -0.14
C GLY A 102 -10.24 -14.23 -0.93
N ASN A 103 -10.62 -14.29 -2.20
CA ASN A 103 -10.88 -13.10 -3.01
C ASN A 103 -12.30 -12.58 -2.81
N ILE A 104 -12.52 -11.30 -3.16
CA ILE A 104 -13.86 -10.70 -3.11
C ILE A 104 -14.87 -11.53 -3.93
N ASP A 105 -16.09 -11.66 -3.43
CA ASP A 105 -17.18 -12.30 -4.15
C ASP A 105 -17.73 -11.33 -5.21
N GLU A 106 -17.40 -11.58 -6.46
CA GLU A 106 -17.75 -10.71 -7.59
C GLU A 106 -19.28 -10.59 -7.77
N LYS A 107 -20.03 -11.65 -7.47
CA LYS A 107 -21.50 -11.65 -7.58
C LYS A 107 -22.11 -10.74 -6.52
N LYS A 108 -21.59 -10.80 -5.29
CA LYS A 108 -22.03 -9.91 -4.21
C LYS A 108 -21.62 -8.47 -4.47
N LEU A 109 -20.43 -8.25 -5.05
CA LEU A 109 -19.97 -6.93 -5.46
C LEU A 109 -20.88 -6.35 -6.54
N GLU A 110 -21.17 -7.12 -7.59
CA GLU A 110 -22.07 -6.69 -8.67
C GLU A 110 -23.47 -6.35 -8.13
N ALA A 111 -24.04 -7.22 -7.29
CA ALA A 111 -25.35 -6.99 -6.67
C ALA A 111 -25.38 -5.72 -5.79
N ARG A 112 -24.24 -5.29 -5.25
CA ARG A 112 -24.14 -4.06 -4.46
C ARG A 112 -24.00 -2.80 -5.32
N LEU A 113 -23.49 -2.93 -6.54
CA LEU A 113 -23.29 -1.82 -7.48
C LEU A 113 -24.53 -1.48 -8.30
N LEU A 114 -25.47 -2.44 -8.42
CA LEU A 114 -26.76 -2.29 -9.11
C LEU A 114 -27.84 -1.78 -8.15
#